data_f19aeaae286ed494cb2c544fbafd5d57
#
_entry.id   f19aeaae286ed494cb2c544fbafd5d57
#
_cell.length_a   1.000
_cell.length_b   1.000
_cell.length_c   1.000
_cell.angle_alpha   90.00
_cell.angle_beta   90.00
_cell.angle_gamma   90.00
#
_symmetry.space_group_name_H-M   'P 1'
#
loop_
_entity.id
_entity.type
_entity.pdbx_description
1 polymer ?
#
loop_
_entity_poly.entity_id
_entity_poly.type
_entity_poly.pdbx_seq_one_letter_code
_entity_poly.pdbx_strand_id
1 'polypeptide(L)'
;MTTTQLTERTVAVAGKPIFVSETGTGPAVVMLHGGGPGASGVSNYSRNIDALARHFRVIVPDMPGYGRSAKGVDQNDPFGYLADMIRGLIDELGIDTAHLVGNSYGGAAALRLALDAPHRVGKLVLMGPGGIGTTRGLPTAGLRSLLSYYGGGGPSRDKLERFIRTFLVYDGTAVPDELIELRYRASIDPEVVADPPLRRPSGPTARVPCGGWT
;
A
#
# COMPACT_ATOMS: atom_id res chain seq x y z
N MET A 1 13.43 -2.43 25.45
CA MET A 1 13.67 -2.67 24.02
C MET A 1 13.92 -1.30 23.39
N THR A 2 15.06 -1.06 22.77
CA THR A 2 15.38 0.22 22.14
C THR A 2 14.54 0.32 20.88
N THR A 3 13.64 1.28 20.83
CA THR A 3 12.84 1.56 19.62
C THR A 3 13.79 2.04 18.53
N THR A 4 13.81 1.38 17.41
CA THR A 4 14.68 1.74 16.28
C THR A 4 14.24 3.11 15.75
N GLN A 5 15.18 4.05 15.71
CA GLN A 5 14.90 5.39 15.17
C GLN A 5 14.71 5.32 13.66
N LEU A 6 13.55 5.78 13.18
CA LEU A 6 13.26 5.91 11.75
C LEU A 6 13.80 7.25 11.24
N THR A 7 14.52 7.22 10.13
CA THR A 7 14.82 8.40 9.34
C THR A 7 13.70 8.62 8.35
N GLU A 8 13.11 9.80 8.36
CA GLU A 8 11.98 10.16 7.51
C GLU A 8 12.42 11.21 6.49
N ARG A 9 12.01 11.01 5.24
CA ARG A 9 12.26 11.94 4.15
C ARG A 9 11.25 11.82 3.02
N THR A 10 11.20 12.84 2.17
CA THR A 10 10.45 12.82 0.93
C THR A 10 11.42 12.70 -0.25
N VAL A 11 11.16 11.77 -1.15
CA VAL A 11 11.93 11.52 -2.36
C VAL A 11 11.07 11.91 -3.56
N ALA A 12 11.62 12.67 -4.50
CA ALA A 12 10.92 13.03 -5.73
C ALA A 12 11.08 11.91 -6.75
N VAL A 13 9.99 11.26 -7.12
CA VAL A 13 9.95 10.22 -8.15
C VAL A 13 9.08 10.70 -9.31
N ALA A 14 9.64 10.85 -10.49
CA ALA A 14 8.97 11.41 -11.65
C ALA A 14 8.22 12.73 -11.33
N GLY A 15 8.86 13.60 -10.53
CA GLY A 15 8.30 14.88 -10.09
C GLY A 15 7.22 14.79 -8.99
N LYS A 16 6.90 13.61 -8.49
CA LYS A 16 5.92 13.38 -7.42
C LYS A 16 6.61 13.06 -6.09
N PRO A 17 6.19 13.69 -4.98
CA PRO A 17 6.76 13.39 -3.67
C PRO A 17 6.32 12.02 -3.16
N ILE A 18 7.27 11.17 -2.82
CA ILE A 18 7.07 9.89 -2.13
C ILE A 18 7.69 9.99 -0.74
N PHE A 19 6.87 9.85 0.27
CA PHE A 19 7.31 9.85 1.66
C PHE A 19 7.85 8.47 2.03
N VAL A 20 9.00 8.46 2.70
CA VAL A 20 9.73 7.23 3.07
C VAL A 20 10.19 7.31 4.51
N SER A 21 9.94 6.26 5.26
CA SER A 21 10.60 5.98 6.54
C SER A 21 11.62 4.87 6.32
N GLU A 22 12.86 5.05 6.77
CA GLU A 22 13.89 4.03 6.62
C GLU A 22 14.75 3.86 7.88
N THR A 23 15.30 2.66 8.04
CA THR A 23 16.21 2.33 9.14
C THR A 23 17.03 1.08 8.81
N GLY A 24 18.06 0.83 9.62
CA GLY A 24 18.95 -0.33 9.44
C GLY A 24 19.94 -0.16 8.29
N THR A 25 20.79 -1.16 8.11
CA THR A 25 21.84 -1.20 7.07
C THR A 25 21.90 -2.60 6.46
N GLY A 26 22.54 -2.74 5.29
CA GLY A 26 22.65 -4.01 4.59
C GLY A 26 21.81 -4.09 3.32
N PRO A 27 21.43 -5.30 2.86
CA PRO A 27 20.58 -5.47 1.69
C PRO A 27 19.24 -4.75 1.84
N ALA A 28 18.78 -4.08 0.77
CA ALA A 28 17.55 -3.30 0.82
C ALA A 28 16.30 -4.19 0.84
N VAL A 29 15.36 -3.88 1.73
CA VAL A 29 14.00 -4.44 1.79
C VAL A 29 13.00 -3.31 1.71
N VAL A 30 12.19 -3.28 0.67
CA VAL A 30 11.10 -2.31 0.50
C VAL A 30 9.78 -2.96 0.90
N MET A 31 9.08 -2.35 1.85
CA MET A 31 7.84 -2.89 2.44
C MET A 31 6.63 -2.07 2.00
N LEU A 32 5.80 -2.65 1.14
CA LEU A 32 4.68 -2.01 0.44
C LEU A 32 3.36 -2.35 1.13
N HIS A 33 2.69 -1.34 1.69
CA HIS A 33 1.46 -1.53 2.46
C HIS A 33 0.22 -1.79 1.60
N GLY A 34 -0.84 -2.29 2.23
CA GLY A 34 -2.12 -2.54 1.58
C GLY A 34 -2.94 -1.28 1.31
N GLY A 35 -3.92 -1.39 0.43
CA GLY A 35 -4.77 -0.28 -0.03
C GLY A 35 -5.93 0.10 0.90
N GLY A 36 -5.94 -0.33 2.15
CA GLY A 36 -7.02 0.02 3.08
C GLY A 36 -7.04 1.53 3.41
N PRO A 37 -8.23 2.11 3.66
CA PRO A 37 -8.36 3.52 3.97
C PRO A 37 -7.46 3.94 5.14
N GLY A 38 -6.78 5.08 4.98
CA GLY A 38 -5.85 5.61 5.97
C GLY A 38 -4.60 4.77 6.22
N ALA A 39 -4.27 3.81 5.34
CA ALA A 39 -3.04 3.04 5.45
C ALA A 39 -1.80 3.93 5.24
N SER A 40 -0.71 3.55 5.89
CA SER A 40 0.62 4.09 5.67
C SER A 40 1.66 2.98 5.83
N GLY A 41 2.86 3.21 5.35
CA GLY A 41 3.91 2.21 5.45
C GLY A 41 4.16 1.79 6.90
N VAL A 42 4.44 2.74 7.77
CA VAL A 42 4.73 2.46 9.19
C VAL A 42 3.53 1.84 9.91
N SER A 43 2.29 2.29 9.65
CA SER A 43 1.11 1.73 10.32
C SER A 43 0.86 0.26 9.98
N ASN A 44 1.32 -0.20 8.79
CA ASN A 44 1.21 -1.60 8.39
C ASN A 44 2.32 -2.49 8.97
N TYR A 45 3.53 -1.94 9.12
CA TYR A 45 4.72 -2.75 9.37
C TYR A 45 5.44 -2.44 10.68
N SER A 46 4.85 -1.63 11.59
CA SER A 46 5.46 -1.23 12.86
C SER A 46 6.02 -2.40 13.69
N ARG A 47 5.36 -3.56 13.65
CA ARG A 47 5.77 -4.76 14.38
C ARG A 47 6.93 -5.53 13.73
N ASN A 48 7.26 -5.24 12.48
CA ASN A 48 8.24 -5.97 11.69
C ASN A 48 9.55 -5.18 11.52
N ILE A 49 9.48 -3.86 11.53
CA ILE A 49 10.59 -2.96 11.20
C ILE A 49 11.81 -3.24 12.09
N ASP A 50 11.65 -3.25 13.41
CA ASP A 50 12.76 -3.40 14.35
C ASP A 50 13.49 -4.73 14.18
N ALA A 51 12.77 -5.82 13.91
CA ALA A 51 13.34 -7.12 13.70
C ALA A 51 14.14 -7.21 12.39
N LEU A 52 13.59 -6.65 11.32
CA LEU A 52 14.23 -6.64 10.00
C LEU A 52 15.42 -5.68 9.94
N ALA A 53 15.37 -4.55 10.61
CA ALA A 53 16.43 -3.54 10.64
C ALA A 53 17.76 -4.04 11.21
N ARG A 54 17.75 -5.16 11.92
CA ARG A 54 18.98 -5.81 12.42
C ARG A 54 19.84 -6.40 11.30
N HIS A 55 19.25 -6.66 10.14
CA HIS A 55 19.90 -7.40 9.04
C HIS A 55 19.76 -6.72 7.69
N PHE A 56 18.86 -5.75 7.57
CA PHE A 56 18.48 -5.13 6.31
C PHE A 56 18.38 -3.60 6.43
N ARG A 57 18.64 -2.91 5.33
CA ARG A 57 18.16 -1.55 5.14
C ARG A 57 16.66 -1.62 4.83
N VAL A 58 15.83 -1.34 5.82
CA VAL A 58 14.37 -1.41 5.73
C VAL A 58 13.83 -0.08 5.25
N ILE A 59 13.09 -0.09 4.15
CA ILE A 59 12.52 1.08 3.48
C ILE A 59 11.01 0.90 3.45
N VAL A 60 10.30 1.84 4.05
CA VAL A 60 8.85 1.76 4.27
C VAL A 60 8.21 3.02 3.69
N PRO A 61 7.88 3.02 2.38
CA PRO A 61 7.21 4.15 1.77
C PRO A 61 5.72 4.20 2.16
N ASP A 62 5.17 5.41 2.23
CA ASP A 62 3.76 5.59 2.00
C ASP A 62 3.53 5.46 0.50
N MET A 63 2.69 4.52 0.07
CA MET A 63 2.44 4.32 -1.36
C MET A 63 1.71 5.51 -1.98
N PRO A 64 1.89 5.80 -3.28
CA PRO A 64 1.14 6.84 -3.96
C PRO A 64 -0.36 6.75 -3.68
N GLY A 65 -0.99 7.89 -3.41
CA GLY A 65 -2.38 7.98 -2.99
C GLY A 65 -2.61 7.91 -1.48
N TYR A 66 -1.58 7.60 -0.69
CA TYR A 66 -1.69 7.37 0.75
C TYR A 66 -0.75 8.25 1.57
N GLY A 67 -1.08 8.37 2.85
CA GLY A 67 -0.24 9.00 3.85
C GLY A 67 0.30 10.36 3.43
N ARG A 68 1.60 10.54 3.51
CA ARG A 68 2.33 11.77 3.16
C ARG A 68 2.87 11.79 1.72
N SER A 69 2.64 10.73 0.94
CA SER A 69 3.00 10.68 -0.47
C SER A 69 2.00 11.42 -1.36
N ALA A 70 2.42 11.72 -2.60
CA ALA A 70 1.57 12.34 -3.62
C ALA A 70 0.24 11.61 -3.76
N LYS A 71 -0.83 12.38 -3.92
CA LYS A 71 -2.18 11.85 -4.15
C LYS A 71 -2.42 11.57 -5.64
N GLY A 72 -3.43 10.78 -5.89
CA GLY A 72 -3.77 10.32 -7.23
C GLY A 72 -2.99 9.07 -7.65
N VAL A 73 -3.70 8.16 -8.29
CA VAL A 73 -3.17 6.93 -8.88
C VAL A 73 -3.78 6.82 -10.28
N ASP A 74 -2.99 6.42 -11.27
CA ASP A 74 -3.54 6.14 -12.59
C ASP A 74 -4.51 4.94 -12.49
N GLN A 75 -5.81 5.22 -12.69
CA GLN A 75 -6.86 4.23 -12.56
C GLN A 75 -6.97 3.31 -13.79
N ASN A 76 -6.28 3.61 -14.89
CA ASN A 76 -6.25 2.77 -16.09
C ASN A 76 -5.31 1.57 -15.92
N ASP A 77 -4.15 1.78 -15.28
CA ASP A 77 -3.23 0.71 -14.88
C ASP A 77 -2.64 1.00 -13.50
N PRO A 78 -3.43 0.84 -12.42
CA PRO A 78 -2.99 1.20 -11.08
C PRO A 78 -1.77 0.38 -10.63
N PHE A 79 -1.67 -0.87 -11.02
CA PHE A 79 -0.54 -1.72 -10.61
C PHE A 79 0.74 -1.39 -11.37
N GLY A 80 0.65 -1.08 -12.66
CA GLY A 80 1.80 -0.58 -13.43
C GLY A 80 2.28 0.77 -12.92
N TYR A 81 1.36 1.71 -12.71
CA TYR A 81 1.70 3.00 -12.12
C TYR A 81 2.44 2.86 -10.78
N LEU A 82 1.93 2.03 -9.87
CA LEU A 82 2.58 1.82 -8.58
C LEU A 82 3.94 1.12 -8.71
N ALA A 83 4.05 0.14 -9.59
CA ALA A 83 5.30 -0.55 -9.87
C ALA A 83 6.37 0.42 -10.40
N ASP A 84 6.00 1.31 -11.32
CA ASP A 84 6.90 2.35 -11.86
C ASP A 84 7.32 3.35 -10.79
N MET A 85 6.40 3.78 -9.91
CA MET A 85 6.72 4.67 -8.80
C MET A 85 7.67 4.01 -7.79
N ILE A 86 7.49 2.72 -7.49
CA ILE A 86 8.40 1.99 -6.60
C ILE A 86 9.74 1.75 -7.25
N ARG A 87 9.78 1.43 -8.55
CA ARG A 87 11.04 1.32 -9.31
C ARG A 87 11.80 2.65 -9.28
N GLY A 88 11.14 3.76 -9.60
CA GLY A 88 11.74 5.08 -9.53
C GLY A 88 12.23 5.44 -8.12
N LEU A 89 11.50 5.05 -7.08
CA LEU A 89 11.96 5.23 -5.69
C LEU A 89 13.26 4.45 -5.42
N ILE A 90 13.35 3.20 -5.86
CA ILE A 90 14.56 2.37 -5.73
C ILE A 90 15.73 3.03 -6.46
N ASP A 91 15.49 3.60 -7.66
CA ASP A 91 16.49 4.32 -8.43
C ASP A 91 17.00 5.57 -7.70
N GLU A 92 16.10 6.41 -7.20
CA GLU A 92 16.43 7.65 -6.47
C GLU A 92 17.15 7.38 -5.13
N LEU A 93 16.95 6.19 -4.56
CA LEU A 93 17.63 5.74 -3.35
C LEU A 93 19.01 5.11 -3.62
N GLY A 94 19.42 5.01 -4.90
CA GLY A 94 20.69 4.41 -5.32
C GLY A 94 20.75 2.90 -5.07
N ILE A 95 19.62 2.20 -5.23
CA ILE A 95 19.50 0.77 -4.96
C ILE A 95 19.38 0.03 -6.29
N ASP A 96 20.33 -0.85 -6.60
CA ASP A 96 20.31 -1.64 -7.82
C ASP A 96 19.28 -2.76 -7.75
N THR A 97 19.23 -3.48 -6.62
CA THR A 97 18.30 -4.59 -6.38
C THR A 97 17.74 -4.51 -4.97
N ALA A 98 16.43 -4.64 -4.83
CA ALA A 98 15.75 -4.69 -3.53
C ALA A 98 14.97 -5.99 -3.33
N HIS A 99 14.89 -6.46 -2.10
CA HIS A 99 13.86 -7.41 -1.71
C HIS A 99 12.55 -6.67 -1.52
N LEU A 100 11.43 -7.27 -1.94
CA LEU A 100 10.10 -6.66 -1.81
C LEU A 100 9.22 -7.46 -0.87
N VAL A 101 8.57 -6.77 0.06
CA VAL A 101 7.51 -7.33 0.91
C VAL A 101 6.24 -6.56 0.59
N GLY A 102 5.22 -7.22 0.05
CA GLY A 102 4.01 -6.54 -0.38
C GLY A 102 2.74 -7.16 0.21
N ASN A 103 1.91 -6.31 0.82
CA ASN A 103 0.60 -6.70 1.33
C ASN A 103 -0.51 -6.23 0.39
N SER A 104 -1.44 -7.12 0.02
CA SER A 104 -2.65 -6.77 -0.75
C SER A 104 -2.33 -5.91 -1.98
N TYR A 105 -2.70 -4.63 -1.98
CA TYR A 105 -2.43 -3.66 -3.05
C TYR A 105 -0.94 -3.44 -3.29
N GLY A 106 -0.14 -3.34 -2.20
CA GLY A 106 1.32 -3.30 -2.28
C GLY A 106 1.91 -4.62 -2.79
N GLY A 107 1.25 -5.74 -2.52
CA GLY A 107 1.62 -7.05 -3.08
C GLY A 107 1.43 -7.11 -4.60
N ALA A 108 0.35 -6.51 -5.11
CA ALA A 108 0.12 -6.40 -6.55
C ALA A 108 1.19 -5.54 -7.25
N ALA A 109 1.54 -4.39 -6.64
CA ALA A 109 2.61 -3.52 -7.15
C ALA A 109 3.98 -4.24 -7.14
N ALA A 110 4.30 -4.94 -6.04
CA ALA A 110 5.55 -5.71 -5.93
C ALA A 110 5.65 -6.82 -6.98
N LEU A 111 4.56 -7.55 -7.20
CA LEU A 111 4.51 -8.61 -8.21
C LEU A 111 4.64 -8.02 -9.63
N ARG A 112 3.93 -6.91 -9.90
CA ARG A 112 4.03 -6.23 -11.20
C ARG A 112 5.46 -5.75 -11.45
N LEU A 113 6.12 -5.13 -10.48
CA LEU A 113 7.52 -4.75 -10.60
C LEU A 113 8.45 -5.94 -10.86
N ALA A 114 8.21 -7.06 -10.18
CA ALA A 114 9.01 -8.27 -10.38
C ALA A 114 8.86 -8.87 -11.80
N LEU A 115 7.71 -8.67 -12.43
CA LEU A 115 7.46 -9.12 -13.81
C LEU A 115 8.03 -8.13 -14.83
N ASP A 116 7.85 -6.83 -14.63
CA ASP A 116 8.29 -5.81 -15.57
C ASP A 116 9.82 -5.57 -15.52
N ALA A 117 10.43 -5.75 -14.34
CA ALA A 117 11.86 -5.53 -14.12
C ALA A 117 12.47 -6.58 -13.16
N PRO A 118 12.52 -7.87 -13.54
CA PRO A 118 12.96 -8.94 -12.66
C PRO A 118 14.38 -8.77 -12.13
N HIS A 119 15.25 -8.11 -12.86
CA HIS A 119 16.63 -7.81 -12.43
C HIS A 119 16.72 -6.81 -11.28
N ARG A 120 15.64 -6.05 -11.01
CA ARG A 120 15.56 -5.07 -9.91
C ARG A 120 15.02 -5.70 -8.62
N VAL A 121 14.52 -6.94 -8.66
CA VAL A 121 13.86 -7.61 -7.54
C VAL A 121 14.66 -8.84 -7.12
N GLY A 122 15.12 -8.84 -5.88
CA GLY A 122 15.80 -10.00 -5.30
C GLY A 122 14.81 -11.06 -4.83
N LYS A 123 14.39 -11.00 -3.57
CA LYS A 123 13.36 -11.88 -3.02
C LYS A 123 12.03 -11.17 -2.96
N LEU A 124 10.94 -11.91 -3.18
CA LEU A 124 9.57 -11.39 -3.16
C LEU A 124 8.75 -12.13 -2.10
N VAL A 125 8.19 -11.39 -1.15
CA VAL A 125 7.26 -11.89 -0.13
C VAL A 125 5.91 -11.24 -0.35
N LEU A 126 4.90 -12.05 -0.64
CA LEU A 126 3.54 -11.59 -0.94
C LEU A 126 2.56 -12.05 0.13
N MET A 127 1.83 -11.09 0.70
CA MET A 127 0.78 -11.33 1.69
C MET A 127 -0.58 -10.96 1.09
N GLY A 128 -1.35 -11.97 0.64
CA GLY A 128 -2.66 -11.79 0.03
C GLY A 128 -2.66 -10.76 -1.12
N PRO A 129 -1.77 -10.88 -2.12
CA PRO A 129 -1.60 -9.85 -3.15
C PRO A 129 -2.90 -9.63 -3.94
N GLY A 130 -3.22 -8.38 -4.22
CA GLY A 130 -4.33 -8.00 -5.08
C GLY A 130 -4.09 -8.40 -6.55
N GLY A 131 -5.16 -8.47 -7.34
CA GLY A 131 -5.07 -8.73 -8.78
C GLY A 131 -4.90 -10.19 -9.19
N ILE A 132 -4.48 -11.08 -8.31
CA ILE A 132 -4.31 -12.51 -8.63
C ILE A 132 -5.63 -13.26 -8.46
N GLY A 133 -6.08 -13.91 -9.55
CA GLY A 133 -7.29 -14.76 -9.54
C GLY A 133 -8.61 -14.02 -9.32
N THR A 134 -8.60 -12.70 -9.21
CA THR A 134 -9.80 -11.89 -8.92
C THR A 134 -10.73 -11.71 -10.15
N THR A 135 -10.27 -12.09 -11.34
CA THR A 135 -11.01 -11.92 -12.60
C THR A 135 -12.22 -12.84 -12.75
N ARG A 136 -12.32 -13.89 -11.95
CA ARG A 136 -13.36 -14.93 -12.06
C ARG A 136 -14.28 -15.06 -10.86
N GLY A 137 -14.02 -14.32 -9.79
CA GLY A 137 -14.79 -14.38 -8.55
C GLY A 137 -15.67 -13.16 -8.33
N LEU A 138 -16.83 -13.35 -7.68
CA LEU A 138 -17.62 -12.24 -7.17
C LEU A 138 -16.85 -11.56 -6.02
N PRO A 139 -16.89 -10.23 -5.90
CA PRO A 139 -16.25 -9.52 -4.80
C PRO A 139 -16.73 -10.03 -3.44
N THR A 140 -15.81 -10.34 -2.54
CA THR A 140 -16.15 -10.68 -1.15
C THR A 140 -16.82 -9.50 -0.44
N ALA A 141 -17.48 -9.75 0.69
CA ALA A 141 -18.08 -8.69 1.51
C ALA A 141 -17.01 -7.66 1.96
N GLY A 142 -15.81 -8.12 2.32
CA GLY A 142 -14.68 -7.27 2.67
C GLY A 142 -14.21 -6.39 1.51
N LEU A 143 -14.08 -6.97 0.30
CA LEU A 143 -13.69 -6.19 -0.88
C LEU A 143 -14.77 -5.15 -1.26
N ARG A 144 -16.05 -5.53 -1.17
CA ARG A 144 -17.15 -4.56 -1.37
C ARG A 144 -17.11 -3.43 -0.36
N SER A 145 -16.88 -3.74 0.93
CA SER A 145 -16.74 -2.74 1.99
C SER A 145 -15.57 -1.78 1.71
N LEU A 146 -14.42 -2.32 1.32
CA LEU A 146 -13.23 -1.53 0.94
C LEU A 146 -13.52 -0.58 -0.22
N LEU A 147 -14.03 -1.10 -1.35
CA LEU A 147 -14.27 -0.32 -2.58
C LEU A 147 -15.41 0.70 -2.43
N SER A 148 -16.31 0.53 -1.47
CA SER A 148 -17.42 1.45 -1.20
C SER A 148 -17.12 2.48 -0.10
N TYR A 149 -15.93 2.45 0.50
CA TYR A 149 -15.61 3.28 1.66
C TYR A 149 -15.80 4.78 1.37
N TYR A 150 -15.28 5.25 0.25
CA TYR A 150 -15.41 6.66 -0.18
C TYR A 150 -16.72 6.97 -0.92
N GLY A 151 -17.52 5.96 -1.24
CA GLY A 151 -18.82 6.12 -1.89
C GLY A 151 -19.98 6.31 -0.90
N GLY A 152 -21.17 6.68 -1.42
CA GLY A 152 -22.43 6.73 -0.66
C GLY A 152 -22.33 7.46 0.68
N GLY A 153 -22.41 8.78 0.70
CA GLY A 153 -22.29 9.60 1.90
C GLY A 153 -20.85 9.83 2.41
N GLY A 154 -19.84 9.34 1.67
CA GLY A 154 -18.43 9.56 1.98
C GLY A 154 -17.85 8.65 3.07
N PRO A 155 -16.59 8.89 3.46
CA PRO A 155 -15.90 8.14 4.52
C PRO A 155 -16.51 8.43 5.89
N SER A 156 -16.55 7.41 6.76
CA SER A 156 -16.92 7.58 8.16
C SER A 156 -16.11 6.63 9.04
N ARG A 157 -15.99 7.00 10.34
CA ARG A 157 -15.30 6.19 11.34
C ARG A 157 -15.94 4.79 11.45
N ASP A 158 -17.26 4.72 11.46
CA ASP A 158 -18.00 3.44 11.59
C ASP A 158 -17.78 2.52 10.39
N LYS A 159 -17.74 3.08 9.16
CA LYS A 159 -17.39 2.30 7.97
C LYS A 159 -15.97 1.72 8.06
N LEU A 160 -15.01 2.54 8.53
CA LEU A 160 -13.62 2.12 8.69
C LEU A 160 -13.47 1.05 9.77
N GLU A 161 -14.05 1.28 10.93
CA GLU A 161 -14.01 0.35 12.05
C GLU A 161 -14.62 -0.99 11.67
N ARG A 162 -15.81 -0.99 11.07
CA ARG A 162 -16.44 -2.21 10.56
C ARG A 162 -15.55 -2.91 9.52
N PHE A 163 -14.96 -2.17 8.58
CA PHE A 163 -14.06 -2.76 7.59
C PHE A 163 -12.88 -3.44 8.27
N ILE A 164 -12.20 -2.77 9.19
CA ILE A 164 -11.00 -3.31 9.84
C ILE A 164 -11.37 -4.49 10.75
N ARG A 165 -12.30 -4.31 11.67
CA ARG A 165 -12.60 -5.32 12.69
C ARG A 165 -13.31 -6.55 12.16
N THR A 166 -14.15 -6.39 11.10
CA THR A 166 -14.97 -7.50 10.58
C THR A 166 -14.32 -8.21 9.39
N PHE A 167 -13.55 -7.49 8.57
CA PHE A 167 -13.11 -8.03 7.28
C PHE A 167 -11.59 -8.07 7.09
N LEU A 168 -10.83 -7.26 7.83
CA LEU A 168 -9.40 -7.12 7.59
C LEU A 168 -8.56 -8.01 8.51
N VAL A 169 -9.00 -8.24 9.74
CA VAL A 169 -8.28 -9.02 10.74
C VAL A 169 -9.12 -10.19 11.23
N TYR A 170 -8.46 -11.24 11.73
CA TYR A 170 -9.14 -12.42 12.29
C TYR A 170 -9.81 -12.08 13.62
N ASP A 171 -9.10 -11.40 14.52
CA ASP A 171 -9.62 -10.95 15.81
C ASP A 171 -9.74 -9.42 15.82
N GLY A 172 -10.94 -8.93 15.55
CA GLY A 172 -11.24 -7.49 15.56
C GLY A 172 -11.14 -6.86 16.96
N THR A 173 -11.23 -7.66 18.03
CA THR A 173 -11.14 -7.15 19.42
C THR A 173 -9.69 -6.78 19.78
N ALA A 174 -8.71 -7.39 19.12
CA ALA A 174 -7.30 -7.10 19.30
C ALA A 174 -6.84 -5.79 18.61
N VAL A 175 -7.72 -5.12 17.86
CA VAL A 175 -7.41 -3.85 17.19
C VAL A 175 -7.65 -2.68 18.15
N PRO A 176 -6.62 -1.90 18.51
CA PRO A 176 -6.80 -0.74 19.38
C PRO A 176 -7.63 0.36 18.71
N ASP A 177 -8.42 1.10 19.48
CA ASP A 177 -9.23 2.22 19.00
C ASP A 177 -8.32 3.35 18.45
N GLU A 178 -7.14 3.52 19.02
CA GLU A 178 -6.14 4.49 18.56
C GLU A 178 -5.70 4.22 17.12
N LEU A 179 -5.59 2.94 16.72
CA LEU A 179 -5.28 2.58 15.33
C LEU A 179 -6.45 2.92 14.40
N ILE A 180 -7.69 2.67 14.83
CA ILE A 180 -8.87 3.07 14.05
C ILE A 180 -8.91 4.57 13.86
N GLU A 181 -8.69 5.33 14.93
CA GLU A 181 -8.69 6.79 14.90
C GLU A 181 -7.57 7.35 14.02
N LEU A 182 -6.35 6.83 14.16
CA LEU A 182 -5.21 7.20 13.32
C LEU A 182 -5.52 7.01 11.83
N ARG A 183 -6.05 5.86 11.47
CA ARG A 183 -6.40 5.53 10.09
C ARG A 183 -7.60 6.34 9.59
N TYR A 184 -8.58 6.59 10.45
CA TYR A 184 -9.73 7.42 10.09
C TYR A 184 -9.28 8.84 9.73
N ARG A 185 -8.48 9.49 10.57
CA ARG A 185 -7.94 10.84 10.30
C ARG A 185 -7.20 10.90 8.97
N ALA A 186 -6.34 9.92 8.70
CA ALA A 186 -5.62 9.85 7.43
C ALA A 186 -6.55 9.61 6.23
N SER A 187 -7.67 8.89 6.42
CA SER A 187 -8.61 8.56 5.35
C SER A 187 -9.54 9.71 4.96
N ILE A 188 -9.72 10.70 5.83
CA ILE A 188 -10.55 11.88 5.56
C ILE A 188 -9.74 13.10 5.12
N ASP A 189 -8.45 12.96 4.85
CA ASP A 189 -7.65 13.98 4.20
C ASP A 189 -8.37 14.47 2.94
N PRO A 190 -8.59 15.78 2.79
CA PRO A 190 -9.35 16.34 1.66
C PRO A 190 -8.81 15.92 0.29
N GLU A 191 -7.50 15.81 0.13
CA GLU A 191 -6.88 15.37 -1.13
C GLU A 191 -7.15 13.88 -1.41
N VAL A 192 -7.14 13.04 -0.36
CA VAL A 192 -7.48 11.61 -0.48
C VAL A 192 -8.96 11.43 -0.80
N VAL A 193 -9.84 12.23 -0.20
CA VAL A 193 -11.28 12.18 -0.45
C VAL A 193 -11.61 12.64 -1.87
N ALA A 194 -10.91 13.67 -2.37
CA ALA A 194 -11.10 14.18 -3.72
C ALA A 194 -10.65 13.17 -4.80
N ASP A 195 -9.57 12.44 -4.55
CA ASP A 195 -9.02 11.44 -5.47
C ASP A 195 -8.60 10.15 -4.74
N PRO A 196 -9.57 9.32 -4.34
CA PRO A 196 -9.28 8.10 -3.59
C PRO A 196 -8.41 7.11 -4.38
N PRO A 197 -7.37 6.54 -3.75
CA PRO A 197 -6.45 5.62 -4.43
C PRO A 197 -7.09 4.29 -4.85
N LEU A 198 -8.18 3.90 -4.18
CA LEU A 198 -9.01 2.76 -4.53
C LEU A 198 -10.46 3.20 -4.67
N ARG A 199 -11.04 2.97 -5.85
CA ARG A 199 -12.44 3.28 -6.18
C ARG A 199 -13.15 2.06 -6.75
N ARG A 200 -14.45 2.06 -6.60
CA ARG A 200 -15.29 1.14 -7.37
C ARG A 200 -15.22 1.57 -8.85
N PRO A 201 -14.90 0.65 -9.78
CA PRO A 201 -14.98 0.96 -11.19
C PRO A 201 -16.37 1.50 -11.56
N SER A 202 -16.43 2.62 -12.28
CA SER A 202 -17.66 3.25 -12.73
C SER A 202 -17.81 3.08 -14.24
N GLY A 203 -19.00 2.70 -14.70
CA GLY A 203 -19.36 2.64 -16.12
C GLY A 203 -19.73 1.25 -16.61
N PRO A 204 -20.33 1.12 -17.81
CA PRO A 204 -20.80 -0.16 -18.38
C PRO A 204 -19.66 -1.12 -18.74
N THR A 205 -18.43 -0.65 -18.80
CA THR A 205 -17.21 -1.47 -18.98
C THR A 205 -16.44 -1.68 -17.67
N ALA A 206 -17.11 -1.57 -16.52
CA ALA A 206 -16.53 -1.75 -15.20
C ALA A 206 -16.04 -3.20 -14.97
N ARG A 207 -15.22 -3.69 -15.87
CA ARG A 207 -14.28 -4.78 -15.54
C ARG A 207 -13.28 -4.16 -14.57
N VAL A 208 -13.07 -4.82 -13.43
CA VAL A 208 -11.88 -4.54 -12.61
C VAL A 208 -10.73 -4.56 -13.61
N PRO A 209 -9.94 -3.48 -13.76
CA PRO A 209 -8.82 -3.51 -14.67
C PRO A 209 -7.83 -4.52 -14.11
N CYS A 210 -8.01 -5.75 -14.52
CA CYS A 210 -6.96 -6.73 -14.48
C CYS A 210 -6.07 -6.33 -15.63
N GLY A 211 -5.04 -5.55 -15.36
CA GLY A 211 -3.94 -5.40 -16.28
C GLY A 211 -3.65 -6.81 -16.79
N GLY A 212 -3.83 -7.00 -18.10
CA GLY A 212 -3.78 -8.34 -18.67
C GLY A 212 -2.46 -9.00 -18.35
N TRP A 213 -2.54 -10.02 -17.52
CA TRP A 213 -1.52 -11.03 -17.39
C TRP A 213 -1.70 -11.95 -18.61
N THR A 214 -1.20 -11.55 -19.76
CA THR A 214 -0.99 -12.43 -20.93
C THR A 214 0.47 -12.82 -21.01
#